data_c0a5c2286bc064b5152773b5ccef1bcc
#
_entry.id   c0a5c2286bc064b5152773b5ccef1bcc
#
_cell.length_a   1.000
_cell.length_b   1.000
_cell.length_c   1.000
_cell.angle_alpha   90.00
_cell.angle_beta   90.00
_cell.angle_gamma   90.00
#
_symmetry.space_group_name_H-M   'P 1'
#
loop_
_entity.id
_entity.type
_entity.pdbx_description
1 polymer ?
#
loop_
_entity_poly.entity_id
_entity_poly.type
_entity_poly.pdbx_seq_one_letter_code
_entity_poly.pdbx_strand_id
1 'polypeptide(L)'
;MNIDEATKGYLAKSVYILNATEALSKDKYGLVEIFTNKKLIEAKAQLPIFYSWLREFDAAYSGDFMLHGTIHELTMLNGNLSIVERARNMFVSSLDSYEKAIANIESSTNFKLTTSIALLALLVAVLGLVIT
;
A
#
# COMPACT_ATOMS: atom_id res chain seq x y z
N MET A 1 -14.05 7.61 18.91
CA MET A 1 -14.40 6.65 17.82
C MET A 1 -14.85 5.33 18.44
N ASN A 2 -15.97 4.80 18.02
CA ASN A 2 -16.51 3.51 18.48
C ASN A 2 -16.25 2.41 17.43
N ILE A 3 -16.63 1.16 17.76
CA ILE A 3 -16.45 0.00 16.86
C ILE A 3 -17.20 0.18 15.53
N ASP A 4 -18.36 0.76 15.53
CA ASP A 4 -19.15 0.99 14.31
C ASP A 4 -18.46 1.99 13.37
N GLU A 5 -17.95 3.07 13.93
CA GLU A 5 -17.16 4.06 13.19
C GLU A 5 -15.84 3.47 12.69
N ALA A 6 -15.18 2.64 13.50
CA ALA A 6 -13.97 1.94 13.08
C ALA A 6 -14.25 0.97 11.92
N THR A 7 -15.35 0.24 11.98
CA THR A 7 -15.78 -0.67 10.91
C THR A 7 -15.98 0.09 9.59
N LYS A 8 -16.71 1.19 9.65
CA LYS A 8 -16.92 2.06 8.48
C LYS A 8 -15.60 2.65 7.98
N GLY A 9 -14.71 3.02 8.90
CA GLY A 9 -13.38 3.52 8.58
C GLY A 9 -12.52 2.49 7.86
N TYR A 10 -12.44 1.28 8.34
CA TYR A 10 -11.72 0.19 7.67
C TYR A 10 -12.22 -0.03 6.25
N LEU A 11 -13.55 -0.10 6.06
CA LEU A 11 -14.16 -0.34 4.74
C LEU A 11 -13.91 0.83 3.78
N ALA A 12 -14.16 2.05 4.21
CA ALA A 12 -13.96 3.24 3.38
C ALA A 12 -12.50 3.42 2.98
N LYS A 13 -11.58 3.23 3.93
CA LYS A 13 -10.14 3.37 3.67
C LYS A 13 -9.57 2.21 2.87
N SER A 14 -10.12 0.99 2.99
CA SER A 14 -9.73 -0.12 2.12
C SER A 14 -10.06 0.17 0.66
N VAL A 15 -11.23 0.73 0.38
CA VAL A 15 -11.60 1.17 -0.98
C VAL A 15 -10.65 2.25 -1.48
N TYR A 16 -10.32 3.22 -0.65
CA TYR A 16 -9.34 4.26 -1.00
C TYR A 16 -7.97 3.67 -1.37
N ILE A 17 -7.47 2.74 -0.56
CA ILE A 17 -6.18 2.08 -0.80
C ILE A 17 -6.22 1.23 -2.08
N LEU A 18 -7.31 0.50 -2.33
CA LEU A 18 -7.48 -0.27 -3.55
C LEU A 18 -7.51 0.62 -4.80
N ASN A 19 -8.18 1.77 -4.73
CA ASN A 19 -8.18 2.74 -5.83
C ASN A 19 -6.78 3.31 -6.06
N ALA A 20 -6.04 3.61 -4.99
CA ALA A 20 -4.66 4.06 -5.09
C ALA A 20 -3.75 2.98 -5.70
N THR A 21 -3.96 1.71 -5.34
CA THR A 21 -3.24 0.56 -5.92
C THR A 21 -3.52 0.43 -7.42
N GLU A 22 -4.77 0.56 -7.81
CA GLU A 22 -5.17 0.50 -9.23
C GLU A 22 -4.53 1.64 -10.02
N ALA A 23 -4.52 2.85 -9.47
CA ALA A 23 -3.87 4.00 -10.10
C ALA A 23 -2.36 3.76 -10.31
N LEU A 24 -1.67 3.20 -9.33
CA LEU A 24 -0.25 2.82 -9.47
C LEU A 24 -0.04 1.80 -10.59
N SER A 25 -0.92 0.81 -10.69
CA SER A 25 -0.81 -0.25 -11.70
C SER A 25 -1.05 0.25 -13.13
N LYS A 26 -1.86 1.30 -13.28
CA LYS A 26 -2.17 1.92 -14.59
C LYS A 26 -1.16 2.95 -15.03
N ASP A 27 -0.38 3.52 -14.12
CA ASP A 27 0.61 4.54 -14.45
C ASP A 27 1.73 3.98 -15.33
N LYS A 28 2.09 4.74 -16.35
CA LYS A 28 3.24 4.46 -17.20
C LYS A 28 4.46 5.20 -16.67
N TYR A 29 5.55 4.48 -16.54
CA TYR A 29 6.81 5.01 -16.03
C TYR A 29 7.76 5.25 -17.20
N GLY A 30 7.94 6.53 -17.57
CA GLY A 30 8.87 6.97 -18.61
C GLY A 30 10.32 7.02 -18.10
N LEU A 31 11.25 7.37 -19.00
CA LEU A 31 12.69 7.43 -18.69
C LEU A 31 13.01 8.39 -17.52
N VAL A 32 12.37 9.56 -17.49
CA VAL A 32 12.58 10.53 -16.40
C VAL A 32 12.15 9.93 -15.07
N GLU A 33 11.03 9.22 -15.05
CA GLU A 33 10.52 8.56 -13.84
C GLU A 33 11.43 7.44 -13.36
N ILE A 34 12.01 6.66 -14.29
CA ILE A 34 12.97 5.59 -13.98
C ILE A 34 14.20 6.16 -13.24
N PHE A 35 14.69 7.31 -13.66
CA PHE A 35 15.87 7.95 -13.05
C PHE A 35 15.55 8.73 -11.78
N THR A 36 14.40 9.38 -11.69
CA THR A 36 14.02 10.22 -10.54
C THR A 36 13.27 9.46 -9.45
N ASN A 37 12.58 8.37 -9.80
CA ASN A 37 11.70 7.61 -8.89
C ASN A 37 10.63 8.47 -8.20
N LYS A 38 10.26 9.60 -8.78
CA LYS A 38 9.36 10.57 -8.16
C LYS A 38 8.01 9.95 -7.76
N LYS A 39 7.35 9.23 -8.67
CA LYS A 39 6.06 8.58 -8.39
C LYS A 39 6.20 7.46 -7.36
N LEU A 40 7.30 6.72 -7.39
CA LEU A 40 7.59 5.68 -6.42
C LEU A 40 7.81 6.26 -5.03
N ILE A 41 8.53 7.38 -4.91
CA ILE A 41 8.74 8.10 -3.65
C ILE A 41 7.40 8.62 -3.10
N GLU A 42 6.56 9.20 -3.95
CA GLU A 42 5.23 9.67 -3.59
C GLU A 42 4.34 8.51 -3.12
N ALA A 43 4.37 7.37 -3.80
CA ALA A 43 3.63 6.18 -3.42
C ALA A 43 4.09 5.62 -2.07
N LYS A 44 5.39 5.54 -1.83
CA LYS A 44 5.95 5.11 -0.55
C LYS A 44 5.60 6.08 0.59
N ALA A 45 5.50 7.37 0.30
CA ALA A 45 5.13 8.38 1.29
C ALA A 45 3.69 8.23 1.80
N GLN A 46 2.81 7.54 1.06
CA GLN A 46 1.45 7.24 1.50
C GLN A 46 1.38 6.13 2.57
N LEU A 47 2.36 5.22 2.61
CA LEU A 47 2.35 4.09 3.53
C LEU A 47 2.25 4.51 5.01
N PRO A 48 3.03 5.46 5.53
CA PRO A 48 2.87 5.91 6.91
C PRO A 48 1.47 6.43 7.22
N ILE A 49 0.81 7.07 6.26
CA ILE A 49 -0.56 7.57 6.39
C ILE A 49 -1.53 6.40 6.51
N PHE A 50 -1.40 5.38 5.66
CA PHE A 50 -2.25 4.19 5.69
C PHE A 50 -2.07 3.40 6.99
N TYR A 51 -0.85 3.26 7.47
CA TYR A 51 -0.56 2.64 8.76
C TYR A 51 -1.08 3.47 9.94
N SER A 52 -1.11 4.80 9.83
CA SER A 52 -1.71 5.66 10.87
C SER A 52 -3.21 5.42 10.98
N TRP A 53 -3.90 5.24 9.86
CA TRP A 53 -5.32 4.87 9.87
C TRP A 53 -5.56 3.52 10.54
N LEU A 54 -4.73 2.53 10.23
CA LEU A 54 -4.81 1.21 10.87
C LEU A 54 -4.68 1.31 12.39
N ARG A 55 -3.70 2.06 12.87
CA ARG A 55 -3.49 2.28 14.31
C ARG A 55 -4.67 2.97 14.96
N GLU A 56 -5.24 3.98 14.30
CA GLU A 56 -6.40 4.73 14.80
C GLU A 56 -7.62 3.80 14.93
N PHE A 57 -7.92 3.03 13.90
CA PHE A 57 -9.04 2.11 13.92
C PHE A 57 -8.84 0.95 14.90
N ASP A 58 -7.64 0.40 14.97
CA ASP A 58 -7.28 -0.65 15.91
C ASP A 58 -7.39 -0.17 17.36
N ALA A 59 -7.00 1.07 17.66
CA ALA A 59 -7.14 1.67 18.97
C ALA A 59 -8.61 1.83 19.38
N ALA A 60 -9.46 2.24 18.46
CA ALA A 60 -10.91 2.35 18.69
C ALA A 60 -11.54 0.97 18.95
N TYR A 61 -11.17 -0.02 18.15
CA TYR A 61 -11.60 -1.41 18.31
C TYR A 61 -11.21 -1.98 19.68
N SER A 62 -9.97 -1.82 20.08
CA SER A 62 -9.47 -2.29 21.37
C SER A 62 -10.12 -1.53 22.54
N GLY A 63 -10.33 -0.23 22.41
CA GLY A 63 -10.97 0.60 23.42
C GLY A 63 -12.40 0.18 23.69
N ASP A 64 -13.20 -0.03 22.66
CA ASP A 64 -14.60 -0.48 22.80
C ASP A 64 -14.67 -1.89 23.39
N PHE A 65 -13.79 -2.78 23.02
CA PHE A 65 -13.73 -4.13 23.60
C PHE A 65 -13.48 -4.10 25.11
N MET A 66 -12.62 -3.21 25.58
CA MET A 66 -12.28 -3.10 27.00
C MET A 66 -13.39 -2.46 27.85
N LEU A 67 -14.31 -1.72 27.24
CA LEU A 67 -15.38 -1.03 27.96
C LEU A 67 -16.62 -1.90 28.25
N HIS A 68 -16.76 -3.05 27.57
CA HIS A 68 -17.91 -3.93 27.71
C HIS A 68 -17.61 -5.10 28.66
N GLY A 69 -18.29 -5.13 29.84
CA GLY A 69 -18.01 -6.07 30.91
C GLY A 69 -19.12 -7.08 31.22
N THR A 70 -20.31 -7.01 30.62
CA THR A 70 -21.41 -7.96 30.84
C THR A 70 -21.41 -9.08 29.81
N ILE A 71 -21.90 -10.29 30.22
CA ILE A 71 -22.00 -11.45 29.32
C ILE A 71 -22.91 -11.16 28.14
N HIS A 72 -24.01 -10.43 28.36
CA HIS A 72 -24.94 -10.04 27.30
C HIS A 72 -24.29 -9.10 26.28
N GLU A 73 -23.58 -8.09 26.76
CA GLU A 73 -22.84 -7.14 25.92
C GLU A 73 -21.74 -7.84 25.13
N LEU A 74 -20.99 -8.76 25.77
CA LEU A 74 -19.98 -9.57 25.11
C LEU A 74 -20.57 -10.48 24.03
N THR A 75 -21.75 -11.05 24.25
CA THR A 75 -22.43 -11.90 23.28
C THR A 75 -22.87 -11.09 22.05
N MET A 76 -23.44 -9.91 22.26
CA MET A 76 -23.79 -8.99 21.17
C MET A 76 -22.54 -8.46 20.46
N LEU A 77 -21.49 -8.15 21.20
CA LEU A 77 -20.21 -7.69 20.68
C LEU A 77 -19.55 -8.77 19.81
N ASN A 78 -19.66 -10.05 20.15
CA ASN A 78 -19.10 -11.14 19.32
C ASN A 78 -19.63 -11.16 17.89
N GLY A 79 -20.93 -10.89 17.69
CA GLY A 79 -21.51 -10.74 16.35
C GLY A 79 -20.92 -9.53 15.59
N ASN A 80 -20.78 -8.43 16.27
CA ASN A 80 -20.18 -7.21 15.73
C ASN A 80 -18.67 -7.37 15.52
N LEU A 81 -17.96 -8.10 16.40
CA LEU A 81 -16.54 -8.41 16.27
C LEU A 81 -16.24 -9.16 14.97
N SER A 82 -17.08 -10.12 14.59
CA SER A 82 -16.92 -10.82 13.32
C SER A 82 -16.96 -9.88 12.11
N ILE A 83 -17.84 -8.89 12.13
CA ILE A 83 -17.94 -7.87 11.08
C ILE A 83 -16.71 -6.96 11.08
N VAL A 84 -16.31 -6.50 12.25
CA VAL A 84 -15.10 -5.64 12.40
C VAL A 84 -13.85 -6.37 11.94
N GLU A 85 -13.68 -7.63 12.33
CA GLU A 85 -12.54 -8.44 11.92
C GLU A 85 -12.48 -8.60 10.39
N ARG A 86 -13.63 -8.84 9.75
CA ARG A 86 -13.70 -8.90 8.29
C ARG A 86 -13.34 -7.57 7.64
N ALA A 87 -13.85 -6.48 8.18
CA ALA A 87 -13.53 -5.13 7.70
C ALA A 87 -12.04 -4.82 7.86
N ARG A 88 -11.47 -5.17 9.00
CA ARG A 88 -10.03 -5.03 9.26
C ARG A 88 -9.20 -5.88 8.31
N ASN A 89 -9.60 -7.13 8.07
CA ASN A 89 -8.92 -8.02 7.14
C ASN A 89 -8.96 -7.47 5.70
N MET A 90 -10.05 -6.86 5.29
CA MET A 90 -10.14 -6.17 4.00
C MET A 90 -9.15 -5.00 3.92
N PHE A 91 -9.04 -4.22 5.00
CA PHE A 91 -8.09 -3.11 5.07
C PHE A 91 -6.65 -3.62 5.00
N VAL A 92 -6.28 -4.59 5.81
CA VAL A 92 -4.94 -5.18 5.82
C VAL A 92 -4.60 -5.81 4.47
N SER A 93 -5.55 -6.48 3.83
CA SER A 93 -5.38 -7.06 2.50
C SER A 93 -5.16 -5.99 1.44
N SER A 94 -5.91 -4.88 1.49
CA SER A 94 -5.72 -3.76 0.56
C SER A 94 -4.35 -3.09 0.75
N LEU A 95 -3.90 -2.96 1.99
CA LEU A 95 -2.58 -2.44 2.33
C LEU A 95 -1.46 -3.35 1.79
N ASP A 96 -1.60 -4.66 1.95
CA ASP A 96 -0.68 -5.64 1.39
C ASP A 96 -0.62 -5.57 -0.14
N SER A 97 -1.77 -5.41 -0.80
CA SER A 97 -1.85 -5.22 -2.25
C SER A 97 -1.12 -3.95 -2.71
N TYR A 98 -1.25 -2.86 -1.96
CA TYR A 98 -0.56 -1.61 -2.24
C TYR A 98 0.97 -1.78 -2.09
N GLU A 99 1.42 -2.42 -1.03
CA GLU A 99 2.84 -2.70 -0.82
C GLU A 99 3.43 -3.59 -1.92
N LYS A 100 2.68 -4.61 -2.36
CA LYS A 100 3.08 -5.46 -3.48
C LYS A 100 3.14 -4.70 -4.80
N ALA A 101 2.21 -3.78 -5.04
CA ALA A 101 2.24 -2.92 -6.23
C ALA A 101 3.49 -2.03 -6.23
N ILE A 102 3.84 -1.44 -5.09
CA ILE A 102 5.09 -0.67 -4.93
C ILE A 102 6.31 -1.54 -5.22
N ALA A 103 6.38 -2.73 -4.63
CA ALA A 103 7.50 -3.65 -4.83
C ALA A 103 7.65 -4.07 -6.30
N ASN A 104 6.55 -4.32 -6.99
CA ASN A 104 6.55 -4.67 -8.41
C ASN A 104 7.06 -3.50 -9.28
N ILE A 105 6.63 -2.28 -8.98
CA ILE A 105 7.08 -1.08 -9.68
C ILE A 105 8.58 -0.86 -9.44
N GLU A 106 9.04 -0.99 -8.21
CA GLU A 106 10.44 -0.83 -7.83
C GLU A 106 11.31 -1.85 -8.56
N SER A 107 10.91 -3.12 -8.57
CA SER A 107 11.62 -4.19 -9.28
C SER A 107 11.66 -3.93 -10.79
N SER A 108 10.54 -3.56 -11.40
CA SER A 108 10.46 -3.23 -12.81
C SER A 108 11.30 -2.01 -13.19
N THR A 109 11.28 -0.97 -12.37
CA THR A 109 12.06 0.25 -12.57
C THR A 109 13.56 -0.03 -12.46
N ASN A 110 13.98 -0.80 -11.47
CA ASN A 110 15.36 -1.21 -11.30
C ASN A 110 15.85 -2.07 -12.48
N PHE A 111 15.04 -2.98 -12.98
CA PHE A 111 15.35 -3.78 -14.15
C PHE A 111 15.52 -2.90 -15.40
N LYS A 112 14.61 -1.97 -15.65
CA LYS A 112 14.68 -1.03 -16.78
C LYS A 112 15.92 -0.14 -16.68
N LEU A 113 16.25 0.36 -15.49
CA LEU A 113 17.41 1.17 -15.25
C LEU A 113 18.70 0.39 -15.54
N THR A 114 18.83 -0.81 -15.00
CA THR A 114 19.97 -1.69 -15.22
C THR A 114 20.16 -2.02 -16.70
N THR A 115 19.06 -2.35 -17.40
CA THR A 115 19.06 -2.63 -18.82
C THR A 115 19.50 -1.40 -19.64
N SER A 116 18.99 -0.23 -19.30
CA SER A 116 19.35 1.03 -19.97
C SER A 116 20.84 1.34 -19.80
N ILE A 117 21.38 1.16 -18.61
CA ILE A 117 22.82 1.36 -18.33
C ILE A 117 23.65 0.37 -19.14
N ALA A 118 23.25 -0.90 -19.18
CA ALA A 118 23.96 -1.94 -19.94
C ALA A 118 23.96 -1.62 -21.44
N LEU A 119 22.85 -1.16 -22.01
CA LEU A 119 22.77 -0.74 -23.40
C LEU A 119 23.65 0.47 -23.70
N LEU A 120 23.67 1.46 -22.82
CA LEU A 120 24.56 2.62 -22.96
C LEU A 120 26.04 2.20 -22.91
N ALA A 121 26.40 1.33 -21.99
CA ALA A 121 27.77 0.80 -21.88
C ALA A 121 28.16 0.06 -23.17
N LEU A 122 27.27 -0.75 -23.73
CA LEU A 122 27.47 -1.45 -24.99
C LEU A 122 27.70 -0.49 -26.14
N LEU A 123 26.86 0.57 -26.26
CA LEU A 123 26.99 1.59 -27.29
C LEU A 123 28.36 2.30 -27.19
N VAL A 124 28.77 2.68 -26.00
CA VAL A 124 30.07 3.31 -25.75
C VAL A 124 31.21 2.38 -26.15
N ALA A 125 31.14 1.10 -25.83
CA ALA A 125 32.15 0.10 -26.21
C ALA A 125 32.23 -0.06 -27.73
N VAL A 126 31.10 -0.15 -28.42
CA VAL A 126 31.05 -0.23 -29.89
C VAL A 126 31.64 1.02 -30.53
N LEU A 127 31.28 2.21 -30.06
CA LEU A 127 31.84 3.48 -30.56
C LEU A 127 33.35 3.55 -30.31
N GLY A 128 33.82 3.11 -29.17
CA GLY A 128 35.26 3.03 -28.87
C GLY A 128 36.00 2.14 -29.84
N LEU A 129 35.44 0.99 -30.23
CA LEU A 129 36.03 0.09 -31.23
C LEU A 129 36.05 0.69 -32.65
N VAL A 130 35.04 1.45 -33.02
CA VAL A 130 34.93 2.10 -34.33
C VAL A 130 35.90 3.27 -34.46
N ILE A 131 36.17 4.00 -33.37
CA ILE A 131 37.03 5.19 -33.36
C ILE A 131 38.54 4.79 -33.33
N THR A 132 38.84 3.65 -32.76
CA THR A 132 40.22 3.11 -32.78
C THR A 132 40.46 2.28 -34.01
#